data_bcd342eb8be9ed286b334b0b1577db74
#
_entry.id   bcd342eb8be9ed286b334b0b1577db74
#
_cell.length_a   1.000
_cell.length_b   1.000
_cell.length_c   1.000
_cell.angle_alpha   90.00
_cell.angle_beta   90.00
_cell.angle_gamma   90.00
#
_symmetry.space_group_name_H-M   'P 1'
#
loop_
_entity.id
_entity.type
_entity.pdbx_description
1 polymer ?
#
loop_
_entity_poly.entity_id
_entity_poly.type
_entity_poly.pdbx_seq_one_letter_code
_entity_poly.pdbx_strand_id
1 'polypeptide(L)'
;MTIIAHGQDQLGHFPLLKESFYGNGSRSFTLLDQALDLAALGFFVFPVTKDKKPLKGCRWKLEASKDFLIVNEMHWANAHGVAIDCLKSGLLVLDADVHDGKQGLKELRRLEALYEEVREAPRVSTPSGGVHIYL
;
A
#
# COMPACT_ATOMS: atom_id res chain seq x y z
N MET A 1 -3.22 -8.52 -3.87
CA MET A 1 -3.11 -7.85 -2.55
C MET A 1 -1.74 -7.22 -2.46
N THR A 2 -1.70 -5.93 -2.27
CA THR A 2 -0.43 -5.21 -2.02
C THR A 2 -0.49 -4.54 -0.67
N ILE A 3 0.58 -4.66 0.14
CA ILE A 3 0.67 -4.07 1.47
C ILE A 3 1.46 -2.79 1.38
N ILE A 4 0.85 -1.67 1.76
CA ILE A 4 1.39 -0.32 1.57
C ILE A 4 2.00 0.24 2.86
N ALA A 5 1.58 -0.21 4.05
CA ALA A 5 2.10 0.31 5.30
C ALA A 5 2.37 -0.79 6.33
N HIS A 6 3.56 -0.78 6.90
CA HIS A 6 3.91 -1.41 8.16
C HIS A 6 4.12 -0.33 9.21
N GLY A 7 3.61 -0.55 10.44
CA GLY A 7 3.63 0.42 11.52
C GLY A 7 4.95 1.18 11.67
N GLN A 8 4.82 2.43 11.87
CA GLN A 8 5.71 3.53 12.28
C GLN A 8 6.78 4.05 11.29
N ASP A 9 7.38 3.30 10.35
CA ASP A 9 8.61 3.83 9.76
C ASP A 9 8.70 3.95 8.22
N GLN A 10 7.73 3.52 7.43
CA GLN A 10 7.89 3.53 5.97
C GLN A 10 6.59 3.83 5.22
N LEU A 11 6.12 5.05 5.25
CA LEU A 11 5.35 5.58 4.12
C LEU A 11 6.36 5.85 3.00
N GLY A 12 6.62 4.86 2.16
CA GLY A 12 7.25 5.09 0.88
C GLY A 12 6.50 6.22 0.18
N HIS A 13 7.21 7.17 -0.37
CA HIS A 13 6.72 8.37 -1.01
C HIS A 13 5.49 8.11 -1.91
N PHE A 14 4.31 8.27 -1.38
CA PHE A 14 3.17 8.79 -2.10
C PHE A 14 3.23 10.31 -1.90
N PRO A 15 3.70 11.08 -2.87
CA PRO A 15 3.92 12.52 -2.71
C PRO A 15 2.65 13.30 -2.36
N LEU A 16 1.49 12.73 -2.69
CA LEU A 16 0.18 13.35 -2.48
C LEU A 16 -0.34 13.29 -1.04
N LEU A 17 0.26 12.48 -0.15
CA LEU A 17 -0.23 12.33 1.23
C LEU A 17 0.42 13.29 2.23
N LYS A 18 1.50 14.02 1.84
CA LYS A 18 2.28 14.82 2.80
C LYS A 18 1.86 16.25 3.01
N GLU A 19 1.10 16.87 2.12
CA GLU A 19 0.95 18.34 2.19
C GLU A 19 -0.46 18.86 2.48
N SER A 20 -1.50 18.04 2.47
CA SER A 20 -2.87 18.58 2.39
C SER A 20 -3.69 18.57 3.68
N PHE A 21 -3.33 17.85 4.75
CA PHE A 21 -4.26 17.61 5.87
C PHE A 21 -3.74 17.84 7.28
N TYR A 22 -2.47 18.20 7.52
CA TYR A 22 -1.96 18.32 8.88
C TYR A 22 -1.63 19.74 9.29
N GLY A 23 -2.63 20.39 9.91
CA GLY A 23 -2.39 21.55 10.77
C GLY A 23 -1.49 21.15 11.96
N ASN A 24 -0.63 22.08 12.39
CA ASN A 24 0.34 21.97 13.49
C ASN A 24 -0.22 21.32 14.76
N GLY A 25 -0.03 20.03 14.90
CA GLY A 25 -0.30 19.26 16.12
C GLY A 25 0.37 17.90 16.03
N SER A 26 1.19 17.54 17.00
CA SER A 26 1.90 16.25 17.10
C SER A 26 0.94 15.09 17.39
N ARG A 27 0.08 14.74 16.43
CA ARG A 27 -0.76 13.55 16.48
C ARG A 27 -0.02 12.41 15.82
N SER A 28 0.18 11.30 16.54
CA SER A 28 0.74 10.09 15.94
C SER A 28 -0.23 9.57 14.86
N PHE A 29 0.28 9.39 13.67
CA PHE A 29 -0.46 8.89 12.51
C PHE A 29 -0.75 7.39 12.70
N THR A 30 -2.02 7.01 12.73
CA THR A 30 -2.44 5.63 12.98
C THR A 30 -2.60 4.83 11.69
N LEU A 31 -2.69 3.49 11.80
CA LEU A 31 -3.03 2.64 10.64
C LEU A 31 -4.42 2.96 10.09
N LEU A 32 -5.36 3.35 10.95
CA LEU A 32 -6.68 3.79 10.51
C LEU A 32 -6.60 5.08 9.68
N ASP A 33 -5.80 6.07 10.12
CA ASP A 33 -5.61 7.30 9.34
C ASP A 33 -5.05 6.98 7.95
N GLN A 34 -4.06 6.08 7.87
CA GLN A 34 -3.50 5.61 6.60
C GLN A 34 -4.53 4.92 5.71
N ALA A 35 -5.36 4.06 6.31
CA ALA A 35 -6.41 3.36 5.59
C ALA A 35 -7.47 4.33 5.04
N LEU A 36 -7.86 5.34 5.82
CA LEU A 36 -8.83 6.35 5.39
C LEU A 36 -8.26 7.22 4.26
N ASP A 37 -6.98 7.60 4.32
CA ASP A 37 -6.32 8.35 3.25
C ASP A 37 -6.27 7.54 1.95
N LEU A 38 -5.92 6.25 2.02
CA LEU A 38 -5.94 5.36 0.87
C LEU A 38 -7.36 5.16 0.31
N ALA A 39 -8.36 5.06 1.18
CA ALA A 39 -9.76 4.98 0.79
C ALA A 39 -10.22 6.26 0.08
N ALA A 40 -9.78 7.43 0.54
CA ALA A 40 -10.05 8.72 -0.10
C ALA A 40 -9.48 8.82 -1.51
N LEU A 41 -8.36 8.14 -1.77
CA LEU A 41 -7.77 7.99 -3.11
C LEU A 41 -8.52 6.96 -3.99
N GLY A 42 -9.55 6.30 -3.46
CA GLY A 42 -10.38 5.34 -4.19
C GLY A 42 -9.96 3.88 -4.04
N PHE A 43 -8.95 3.57 -3.22
CA PHE A 43 -8.48 2.20 -3.02
C PHE A 43 -9.33 1.43 -2.02
N PHE A 44 -9.58 0.16 -2.34
CA PHE A 44 -10.26 -0.78 -1.45
C PHE A 44 -9.25 -1.36 -0.46
N VAL A 45 -9.38 -1.00 0.81
CA VAL A 45 -8.41 -1.33 1.87
C VAL A 45 -8.94 -2.35 2.85
N PHE A 46 -8.02 -3.03 3.56
CA PHE A 46 -8.34 -3.93 4.66
C PHE A 46 -7.11 -4.12 5.57
N PRO A 47 -7.32 -4.45 6.87
CA PRO A 47 -6.24 -4.65 7.84
C PRO A 47 -5.54 -5.99 7.64
N VAL A 48 -4.22 -6.02 7.89
CA VAL A 48 -3.38 -7.22 7.83
C VAL A 48 -2.53 -7.40 9.09
N THR A 49 -2.11 -8.65 9.32
CA THR A 49 -1.20 -9.04 10.39
C THR A 49 0.24 -8.64 10.07
N LYS A 50 1.16 -8.82 11.06
CA LYS A 50 2.61 -8.65 10.89
C LYS A 50 3.17 -9.53 9.76
N ASP A 51 2.61 -10.73 9.56
CA ASP A 51 3.02 -11.67 8.51
C ASP A 51 2.36 -11.37 7.16
N LYS A 52 1.81 -10.17 6.99
CA LYS A 52 1.17 -9.73 5.74
C LYS A 52 -0.03 -10.60 5.31
N LYS A 53 -0.74 -11.19 6.27
CA LYS A 53 -1.95 -11.97 6.03
C LYS A 53 -3.17 -11.19 6.50
N PRO A 54 -4.35 -11.37 5.87
CA PRO A 54 -5.59 -10.84 6.40
C PRO A 54 -5.79 -11.25 7.87
N LEU A 55 -6.41 -10.40 8.66
CA LEU A 55 -6.75 -10.75 10.05
C LEU A 55 -7.65 -11.99 10.07
N LYS A 56 -7.53 -12.80 11.15
CA LYS A 56 -8.36 -13.99 11.34
C LYS A 56 -9.85 -13.61 11.27
N GLY A 57 -10.59 -14.29 10.39
CA GLY A 57 -12.01 -14.03 10.15
C GLY A 57 -12.30 -12.94 9.11
N CYS A 58 -11.31 -12.17 8.69
CA CYS A 58 -11.48 -11.18 7.61
C CYS A 58 -11.57 -11.88 6.24
N ARG A 59 -12.73 -11.75 5.60
CA ARG A 59 -12.98 -12.21 4.22
C ARG A 59 -12.62 -11.08 3.26
N TRP A 60 -11.35 -10.69 3.20
CA TRP A 60 -10.88 -9.49 2.53
C TRP A 60 -11.41 -9.33 1.08
N LYS A 61 -11.57 -10.43 0.32
CA LYS A 61 -12.14 -10.38 -1.04
C LYS A 61 -13.57 -9.83 -1.08
N LEU A 62 -14.31 -9.93 0.02
CA LEU A 62 -15.68 -9.40 0.15
C LEU A 62 -15.68 -8.08 0.93
N GLU A 63 -14.88 -8.00 1.98
CA GLU A 63 -14.94 -6.97 3.03
C GLU A 63 -14.02 -5.76 2.75
N ALA A 64 -12.98 -5.91 1.88
CA ALA A 64 -12.18 -4.76 1.48
C ALA A 64 -13.08 -3.65 0.92
N SER A 65 -12.90 -2.43 1.43
CA SER A 65 -13.78 -1.29 1.16
C SER A 65 -13.00 0.00 1.02
N LYS A 66 -13.59 0.97 0.33
CA LYS A 66 -13.19 2.38 0.29
C LYS A 66 -14.24 3.30 0.91
N ASP A 67 -15.32 2.74 1.43
CA ASP A 67 -16.31 3.47 2.18
C ASP A 67 -15.77 3.80 3.58
N PHE A 68 -15.76 5.09 3.95
CA PHE A 68 -15.16 5.56 5.20
C PHE A 68 -15.83 4.97 6.46
N LEU A 69 -17.14 4.76 6.44
CA LEU A 69 -17.84 4.17 7.58
C LEU A 69 -17.42 2.71 7.76
N ILE A 70 -17.38 1.95 6.66
CA ILE A 70 -16.96 0.55 6.68
C ILE A 70 -15.48 0.43 7.09
N VAL A 71 -14.58 1.24 6.53
CA VAL A 71 -13.15 1.24 6.86
C VAL A 71 -12.94 1.58 8.33
N ASN A 72 -13.68 2.55 8.87
CA ASN A 72 -13.56 2.94 10.29
C ASN A 72 -14.01 1.83 11.26
N GLU A 73 -14.92 0.96 10.86
CA GLU A 73 -15.44 -0.15 11.67
C GLU A 73 -14.57 -1.43 11.60
N MET A 74 -13.55 -1.48 10.72
CA MET A 74 -12.64 -2.61 10.64
C MET A 74 -11.77 -2.74 11.90
N HIS A 75 -11.26 -3.95 12.17
CA HIS A 75 -10.50 -4.28 13.39
C HIS A 75 -9.04 -3.78 13.34
N TRP A 76 -8.80 -2.47 13.35
CA TRP A 76 -7.46 -1.87 13.27
C TRP A 76 -6.61 -2.07 14.51
N ALA A 77 -7.21 -2.28 15.69
CA ALA A 77 -6.49 -2.50 16.95
C ALA A 77 -5.53 -3.72 16.91
N ASN A 78 -5.86 -4.73 16.09
CA ASN A 78 -5.08 -5.96 15.93
C ASN A 78 -4.29 -5.98 14.61
N ALA A 79 -4.31 -4.89 13.87
CA ALA A 79 -3.62 -4.78 12.60
C ALA A 79 -2.15 -4.35 12.79
N HIS A 80 -1.29 -4.78 11.87
CA HIS A 80 0.10 -4.35 11.76
C HIS A 80 0.39 -3.67 10.43
N GLY A 81 -0.59 -3.60 9.54
CA GLY A 81 -0.48 -2.92 8.26
C GLY A 81 -1.82 -2.75 7.55
N VAL A 82 -1.81 -1.95 6.51
CA VAL A 82 -2.92 -1.75 5.57
C VAL A 82 -2.59 -2.44 4.26
N ALA A 83 -3.53 -3.22 3.72
CA ALA A 83 -3.42 -3.82 2.40
C ALA A 83 -4.48 -3.23 1.46
N ILE A 84 -4.16 -3.27 0.16
CA ILE A 84 -5.09 -2.90 -0.92
C ILE A 84 -5.53 -4.15 -1.66
N ASP A 85 -6.83 -4.28 -1.92
CA ASP A 85 -7.36 -5.19 -2.93
C ASP A 85 -7.13 -4.57 -4.31
N CYS A 86 -6.06 -5.01 -4.98
CA CYS A 86 -5.65 -4.46 -6.26
C CYS A 86 -6.73 -4.65 -7.34
N LEU A 87 -7.42 -5.80 -7.35
CA LEU A 87 -8.45 -6.07 -8.34
C LEU A 87 -9.64 -5.11 -8.21
N LYS A 88 -10.18 -4.95 -7.00
CA LYS A 88 -11.27 -3.99 -6.74
C LYS A 88 -10.85 -2.55 -6.99
N SER A 89 -9.58 -2.23 -6.72
CA SER A 89 -9.02 -0.89 -6.88
C SER A 89 -8.63 -0.55 -8.32
N GLY A 90 -8.71 -1.51 -9.25
CA GLY A 90 -8.25 -1.32 -10.63
C GLY A 90 -6.74 -1.07 -10.72
N LEU A 91 -5.96 -1.65 -9.81
CA LEU A 91 -4.54 -1.39 -9.66
C LEU A 91 -3.71 -2.60 -10.11
N LEU A 92 -2.76 -2.38 -11.02
CA LEU A 92 -1.71 -3.33 -11.35
C LEU A 92 -0.44 -2.98 -10.58
N VAL A 93 0.16 -3.97 -9.91
CA VAL A 93 1.43 -3.78 -9.19
C VAL A 93 2.50 -4.65 -9.83
N LEU A 94 3.59 -4.01 -10.27
CA LEU A 94 4.81 -4.69 -10.67
C LEU A 94 5.72 -4.79 -9.45
N ASP A 95 6.10 -6.01 -9.09
CA ASP A 95 6.99 -6.29 -7.96
C ASP A 95 8.37 -6.71 -8.46
N ALA A 96 9.35 -5.82 -8.30
CA ALA A 96 10.74 -6.02 -8.72
C ALA A 96 11.59 -6.51 -7.54
N ASP A 97 11.59 -7.80 -7.31
CA ASP A 97 12.35 -8.48 -6.26
C ASP A 97 13.85 -8.59 -6.55
N VAL A 98 14.69 -8.50 -5.50
CA VAL A 98 16.15 -8.63 -5.59
C VAL A 98 16.74 -9.72 -4.69
N HIS A 99 15.94 -10.36 -3.83
CA HIS A 99 16.39 -11.44 -2.95
C HIS A 99 16.48 -12.77 -3.68
N ASP A 100 17.22 -13.73 -3.14
CA ASP A 100 17.40 -15.08 -3.68
C ASP A 100 17.93 -15.13 -5.11
N GLY A 101 18.79 -14.16 -5.49
CA GLY A 101 19.39 -14.09 -6.83
C GLY A 101 18.46 -13.58 -7.92
N LYS A 102 17.27 -13.10 -7.58
CA LYS A 102 16.34 -12.47 -8.52
C LYS A 102 16.90 -11.17 -9.08
N GLN A 103 16.65 -10.93 -10.36
CA GLN A 103 17.13 -9.74 -11.08
C GLN A 103 15.99 -8.73 -11.36
N GLY A 104 15.04 -8.59 -10.43
CA GLY A 104 13.86 -7.76 -10.64
C GLY A 104 14.16 -6.32 -11.04
N LEU A 105 15.16 -5.68 -10.42
CA LEU A 105 15.56 -4.32 -10.80
C LEU A 105 16.15 -4.23 -12.23
N LYS A 106 16.81 -5.26 -12.72
CA LYS A 106 17.31 -5.28 -14.10
C LYS A 106 16.16 -5.37 -15.08
N GLU A 107 15.19 -6.24 -14.83
CA GLU A 107 14.00 -6.35 -15.67
C GLU A 107 13.12 -5.11 -15.59
N LEU A 108 13.00 -4.49 -14.41
CA LEU A 108 12.29 -3.21 -14.26
C LEU A 108 12.90 -2.13 -15.17
N ARG A 109 14.25 -1.96 -15.19
CA ARG A 109 14.92 -0.99 -16.08
C ARG A 109 14.63 -1.25 -17.56
N ARG A 110 14.47 -2.51 -17.95
CA ARG A 110 14.08 -2.85 -19.33
C ARG A 110 12.66 -2.41 -19.64
N LEU A 111 11.73 -2.61 -18.71
CA LEU A 111 10.34 -2.15 -18.84
C LEU A 111 10.27 -0.62 -18.87
N GLU A 112 11.00 0.07 -18.01
CA GLU A 112 11.08 1.54 -17.97
C GLU A 112 11.62 2.14 -19.29
N ALA A 113 12.52 1.43 -19.96
CA ALA A 113 13.04 1.85 -21.25
C ALA A 113 12.04 1.68 -22.40
N LEU A 114 11.07 0.77 -22.25
CA LEU A 114 10.07 0.46 -23.27
C LEU A 114 8.72 1.18 -23.03
N TYR A 115 8.37 1.43 -21.77
CA TYR A 115 7.05 1.92 -21.37
C TYR A 115 7.18 3.14 -20.46
N GLU A 116 6.73 4.28 -20.98
CA GLU A 116 6.73 5.54 -20.23
C GLU A 116 5.88 5.47 -18.98
N GLU A 117 4.74 4.77 -19.05
CA GLU A 117 3.82 4.55 -17.93
C GLU A 117 4.52 3.87 -16.74
N VAL A 118 5.42 2.92 -17.00
CA VAL A 118 6.20 2.25 -15.94
C VAL A 118 7.25 3.19 -15.34
N ARG A 119 7.89 4.01 -16.19
CA ARG A 119 8.92 4.96 -15.76
C ARG A 119 8.36 6.07 -14.88
N GLU A 120 7.18 6.60 -15.22
CA GLU A 120 6.52 7.70 -14.52
C GLU A 120 5.62 7.25 -13.38
N ALA A 121 5.34 5.95 -13.26
CA ALA A 121 4.43 5.40 -12.26
C ALA A 121 4.95 5.60 -10.81
N PRO A 122 4.05 5.83 -9.84
CA PRO A 122 4.39 5.85 -8.43
C PRO A 122 5.07 4.55 -7.99
N ARG A 123 6.05 4.66 -7.10
CA ARG A 123 6.84 3.51 -6.65
C ARG A 123 7.17 3.56 -5.17
N VAL A 124 7.35 2.39 -4.58
CA VAL A 124 7.72 2.22 -3.18
C VAL A 124 8.87 1.21 -3.08
N SER A 125 9.94 1.58 -2.37
CA SER A 125 11.03 0.65 -2.06
C SER A 125 10.58 -0.34 -0.99
N THR A 126 10.92 -1.61 -1.16
CA THR A 126 10.67 -2.64 -0.16
C THR A 126 11.84 -2.77 0.82
N PRO A 127 11.61 -3.25 2.06
CA PRO A 127 12.70 -3.45 3.02
C PRO A 127 13.80 -4.40 2.54
N SER A 128 13.49 -5.31 1.61
CA SER A 128 14.44 -6.23 0.97
C SER A 128 15.25 -5.60 -0.17
N GLY A 129 15.07 -4.31 -0.46
CA GLY A 129 15.76 -3.60 -1.53
C GLY A 129 15.10 -3.71 -2.90
N GLY A 130 13.96 -4.37 -3.01
CA GLY A 130 13.11 -4.39 -4.21
C GLY A 130 12.28 -3.12 -4.37
N VAL A 131 11.44 -3.09 -5.40
CA VAL A 131 10.55 -1.95 -5.71
C VAL A 131 9.19 -2.44 -6.17
N HIS A 132 8.13 -1.85 -5.63
CA HIS A 132 6.77 -1.95 -6.16
C HIS A 132 6.47 -0.74 -7.05
N ILE A 133 5.96 -0.96 -8.24
CA ILE A 133 5.47 0.06 -9.19
C ILE A 133 3.96 -0.09 -9.27
N TYR A 134 3.22 1.02 -9.18
CA TYR A 134 1.75 1.04 -9.15
C TYR A 134 1.21 1.66 -10.45
N LEU A 135 0.46 0.85 -11.23
CA LEU A 135 -0.11 1.21 -12.54
C LEU A 135 -1.62 1.15 -12.52
#